data_bea591526b1a750fe619beb2733d095f
#
_entry.id   bea591526b1a750fe619beb2733d095f
#
_cell.length_a   1.000
_cell.length_b   1.000
_cell.length_c   1.000
_cell.angle_alpha   90.00
_cell.angle_beta   90.00
_cell.angle_gamma   90.00
#
_symmetry.space_group_name_H-M   'P 1'
#
loop_
_entity.id
_entity.type
_entity.pdbx_description
1 polymer ?
#
loop_
_entity_poly.entity_id
_entity_poly.type
_entity_poly.pdbx_seq_one_letter_code
_entity_poly.pdbx_strand_id
1 'polypeptide(L)'
;MYKRQANYHIPLSVRSAFADQLQAQAMVSIHHNSPSAPSSSSPGTESYIQSNSQSSLRLGNYVQNEVFQSLSNFTEVNWVSRSDAGVLKVLNSSGRDTYGMLSRPKVPTTLVELAYISNTSESNLVKSDDYKVAVASALATALENYLNPVSETEQFSSGSRTFNAGVAPGVSLCSDPTLE
;
A
#
# COMPACT_ATOMS: atom_id res chain seq x y z
N MET A 1 -19.18 12.61 -1.09
CA MET A 1 -18.28 12.13 -2.15
C MET A 1 -17.31 13.26 -2.52
N TYR A 2 -16.09 13.23 -2.03
CA TYR A 2 -15.09 14.27 -2.32
C TYR A 2 -14.56 14.08 -3.73
N LYS A 3 -14.97 14.91 -4.66
CA LYS A 3 -14.31 15.01 -5.96
C LYS A 3 -13.02 15.81 -5.77
N ARG A 4 -11.89 15.19 -6.01
CA ARG A 4 -10.59 15.85 -6.07
C ARG A 4 -10.58 16.79 -7.28
N GLN A 5 -10.94 18.05 -7.06
CA GLN A 5 -11.06 19.05 -8.14
C GLN A 5 -9.83 19.96 -8.29
N ALA A 6 -8.83 19.79 -7.45
CA ALA A 6 -7.59 20.54 -7.52
C ALA A 6 -6.42 19.70 -6.98
N ASN A 7 -5.19 20.06 -7.30
CA ASN A 7 -3.97 19.41 -6.84
C ASN A 7 -3.67 19.76 -5.37
N TYR A 8 -4.61 19.52 -4.48
CA TYR A 8 -4.38 19.69 -3.04
C TYR A 8 -3.63 18.49 -2.48
N HIS A 9 -2.47 18.76 -1.92
CA HIS A 9 -1.76 17.80 -1.10
C HIS A 9 -2.41 17.75 0.29
N ILE A 10 -2.96 16.59 0.66
CA ILE A 10 -3.44 16.36 2.03
C ILE A 10 -2.29 15.76 2.83
N PRO A 11 -1.77 16.45 3.86
CA PRO A 11 -0.68 15.96 4.69
C PRO A 11 -0.96 14.57 5.28
N LEU A 12 0.08 13.77 5.45
CA LEU A 12 -0.05 12.42 6.03
C LEU A 12 -0.64 12.45 7.44
N SER A 13 -0.33 13.49 8.22
CA SER A 13 -0.91 13.71 9.56
C SER A 13 -2.43 13.88 9.52
N VAL A 14 -2.95 14.59 8.52
CA VAL A 14 -4.40 14.80 8.36
C VAL A 14 -5.08 13.50 7.96
N ARG A 15 -4.50 12.73 7.02
CA ARG A 15 -5.05 11.42 6.60
C ARG A 15 -5.11 10.45 7.77
N SER A 16 -4.05 10.39 8.58
CA SER A 16 -4.00 9.54 9.78
C SER A 16 -5.01 9.99 10.83
N ALA A 17 -5.04 11.30 11.14
CA ALA A 17 -5.98 11.84 12.11
C ALA A 17 -7.45 11.59 11.71
N PHE A 18 -7.76 11.68 10.41
CA PHE A 18 -9.11 11.38 9.91
C PHE A 18 -9.51 9.93 10.18
N ALA A 19 -8.64 8.96 9.88
CA ALA A 19 -8.90 7.55 10.17
C ALA A 19 -9.04 7.29 11.68
N ASP A 20 -8.19 7.91 12.50
CA ASP A 20 -8.20 7.78 13.96
C ASP A 20 -9.48 8.39 14.57
N GLN A 21 -9.91 9.56 14.10
CA GLN A 21 -11.15 10.21 14.56
C GLN A 21 -12.41 9.42 14.23
N LEU A 22 -12.43 8.78 13.06
CA LEU A 22 -13.51 7.90 12.67
C LEU A 22 -13.48 6.53 13.35
N GLN A 23 -12.44 6.25 14.13
CA GLN A 23 -12.20 4.93 14.72
C GLN A 23 -12.30 3.82 13.65
N ALA A 24 -11.69 4.07 12.48
CA ALA A 24 -11.77 3.15 11.35
C ALA A 24 -11.24 1.76 11.74
N GLN A 25 -11.92 0.72 11.31
CA GLN A 25 -11.51 -0.67 11.59
C GLN A 25 -10.31 -1.09 10.75
N ALA A 26 -10.09 -0.43 9.61
CA ALA A 26 -8.95 -0.62 8.72
C ALA A 26 -8.66 0.64 7.91
N MET A 27 -7.40 0.83 7.54
CA MET A 27 -6.95 1.85 6.62
C MET A 27 -6.03 1.23 5.57
N VAL A 28 -6.34 1.45 4.29
CA VAL A 28 -5.51 0.99 3.17
C VAL A 28 -5.00 2.20 2.40
N SER A 29 -3.67 2.33 2.31
CA SER A 29 -3.01 3.34 1.50
C SER A 29 -2.60 2.73 0.17
N ILE A 30 -3.22 3.17 -0.93
CA ILE A 30 -3.08 2.57 -2.26
C ILE A 30 -2.05 3.36 -3.06
N HIS A 31 -1.01 2.69 -3.50
CA HIS A 31 0.12 3.25 -4.20
C HIS A 31 0.53 2.42 -5.43
N HIS A 32 1.35 3.02 -6.28
CA HIS A 32 2.13 2.34 -7.31
C HIS A 32 3.60 2.65 -7.07
N ASN A 33 4.41 1.61 -7.09
CA ASN A 33 5.84 1.71 -6.82
C ASN A 33 6.59 2.38 -7.98
N SER A 34 7.59 3.19 -7.64
CA SER A 34 8.48 3.81 -8.62
C SER A 34 9.85 3.97 -7.99
N PRO A 35 10.73 2.96 -8.08
CA PRO A 35 12.10 3.12 -7.65
C PRO A 35 12.79 4.20 -8.49
N SER A 36 13.81 4.84 -7.94
CA SER A 36 14.58 5.89 -8.60
C SER A 36 15.35 5.41 -9.84
N ALA A 37 15.48 4.12 -10.05
CA ALA A 37 16.03 3.53 -11.26
C ALA A 37 14.96 3.50 -12.38
N PRO A 38 15.32 3.88 -13.62
CA PRO A 38 14.35 4.06 -14.70
C PRO A 38 13.68 2.78 -15.21
N SER A 39 14.09 1.61 -14.75
CA SER A 39 13.44 0.34 -15.10
C SER A 39 13.45 -0.62 -13.93
N SER A 40 12.27 -1.10 -13.53
CA SER A 40 12.19 -2.31 -12.73
C SER A 40 12.17 -3.52 -13.68
N SER A 41 13.11 -4.42 -13.49
CA SER A 41 13.11 -5.72 -14.19
C SER A 41 12.24 -6.75 -13.45
N SER A 42 11.75 -6.40 -12.27
CA SER A 42 10.97 -7.29 -11.42
C SER A 42 9.59 -6.70 -11.22
N PRO A 43 8.58 -7.15 -11.98
CA PRO A 43 7.19 -6.80 -11.73
C PRO A 43 6.73 -7.39 -10.40
N GLY A 44 5.76 -6.75 -9.77
CA GLY A 44 5.22 -7.31 -8.55
C GLY A 44 4.38 -6.36 -7.72
N THR A 45 3.72 -6.93 -6.74
CA THR A 45 2.96 -6.22 -5.72
C THR A 45 3.53 -6.48 -4.33
N GLU A 46 3.57 -5.47 -3.50
CA GLU A 46 4.09 -5.52 -2.13
C GLU A 46 3.12 -4.82 -1.18
N SER A 47 2.92 -5.37 0.01
CA SER A 47 2.13 -4.73 1.07
C SER A 47 2.99 -4.42 2.28
N TYR A 48 3.01 -3.17 2.72
CA TYR A 48 3.75 -2.72 3.89
C TYR A 48 2.83 -2.55 5.08
N ILE A 49 3.27 -3.01 6.25
CA ILE A 49 2.47 -3.05 7.47
C ILE A 49 3.12 -2.27 8.62
N GLN A 50 2.30 -1.91 9.59
CA GLN A 50 2.80 -1.41 10.88
C GLN A 50 3.56 -2.52 11.61
N SER A 51 4.81 -2.26 11.98
CA SER A 51 5.75 -3.28 12.46
C SER A 51 5.32 -3.95 13.77
N ASN A 52 4.55 -3.25 14.61
CA ASN A 52 4.14 -3.68 15.95
C ASN A 52 2.63 -3.98 16.04
N SER A 53 1.93 -4.20 14.91
CA SER A 53 0.49 -4.41 14.89
C SER A 53 0.12 -5.77 14.25
N GLN A 54 -0.41 -6.69 15.05
CA GLN A 54 -0.92 -7.97 14.55
C GLN A 54 -2.14 -7.78 13.63
N SER A 55 -2.98 -6.80 13.94
CA SER A 55 -4.13 -6.46 13.09
C SER A 55 -3.68 -5.89 11.73
N SER A 56 -2.60 -5.09 11.72
CA SER A 56 -2.00 -4.62 10.47
C SER A 56 -1.34 -5.77 9.67
N LEU A 57 -0.69 -6.71 10.36
CA LEU A 57 -0.14 -7.92 9.74
C LEU A 57 -1.24 -8.73 9.04
N ARG A 58 -2.36 -8.97 9.73
CA ARG A 58 -3.52 -9.66 9.16
C ARG A 58 -4.09 -8.92 7.96
N LEU A 59 -4.32 -7.61 8.10
CA LEU A 59 -4.82 -6.76 7.01
C LEU A 59 -3.91 -6.81 5.79
N GLY A 60 -2.60 -6.65 6.00
CA GLY A 60 -1.61 -6.68 4.92
C GLY A 60 -1.57 -8.02 4.18
N ASN A 61 -1.74 -9.14 4.90
CA ASN A 61 -1.78 -10.47 4.26
C ASN A 61 -3.05 -10.64 3.40
N TYR A 62 -4.23 -10.26 3.88
CA TYR A 62 -5.44 -10.31 3.06
C TYR A 62 -5.31 -9.42 1.81
N VAL A 63 -4.84 -8.17 1.98
CA VAL A 63 -4.63 -7.26 0.85
C VAL A 63 -3.63 -7.83 -0.15
N GLN A 64 -2.49 -8.34 0.33
CA GLN A 64 -1.47 -8.93 -0.56
C GLN A 64 -2.00 -10.13 -1.33
N ASN A 65 -2.68 -11.04 -0.66
CA ASN A 65 -3.18 -12.26 -1.29
C ASN A 65 -4.22 -11.95 -2.37
N GLU A 66 -5.25 -11.17 -2.05
CA GLU A 66 -6.32 -10.86 -2.99
C GLU A 66 -5.81 -10.04 -4.18
N VAL A 67 -4.97 -9.03 -3.93
CA VAL A 67 -4.39 -8.22 -5.00
C VAL A 67 -3.50 -9.07 -5.90
N PHE A 68 -2.60 -9.88 -5.33
CA PHE A 68 -1.70 -10.71 -6.13
C PHE A 68 -2.46 -11.76 -6.96
N GLN A 69 -3.46 -12.44 -6.38
CA GLN A 69 -4.30 -13.39 -7.11
C GLN A 69 -5.04 -12.71 -8.26
N SER A 70 -5.60 -11.55 -8.03
CA SER A 70 -6.31 -10.80 -9.06
C SER A 70 -5.39 -10.35 -10.20
N LEU A 71 -4.22 -9.78 -9.86
CA LEU A 71 -3.26 -9.28 -10.84
C LEU A 71 -2.57 -10.38 -11.64
N SER A 72 -2.37 -11.56 -11.07
CA SER A 72 -1.76 -12.71 -11.76
C SER A 72 -2.59 -13.25 -12.93
N ASN A 73 -3.84 -12.84 -13.07
CA ASN A 73 -4.68 -13.15 -14.24
C ASN A 73 -4.29 -12.31 -15.49
N PHE A 74 -3.55 -11.24 -15.33
CA PHE A 74 -3.02 -10.43 -16.45
C PHE A 74 -1.70 -11.03 -16.93
N THR A 75 -1.77 -11.94 -17.88
CA THR A 75 -0.63 -12.77 -18.32
C THR A 75 0.41 -12.02 -19.15
N GLU A 76 0.14 -10.79 -19.58
CA GLU A 76 1.07 -9.88 -20.25
C GLU A 76 2.15 -9.33 -19.31
N VAL A 77 1.98 -9.49 -18.01
CA VAL A 77 2.96 -9.15 -16.98
C VAL A 77 3.40 -10.43 -16.28
N ASN A 78 4.70 -10.64 -16.20
CA ASN A 78 5.26 -11.76 -15.46
C ASN A 78 5.28 -11.43 -13.95
N TRP A 79 4.12 -11.49 -13.33
CA TRP A 79 3.95 -11.18 -11.92
C TRP A 79 4.80 -12.07 -11.03
N VAL A 80 5.60 -11.43 -10.19
CA VAL A 80 6.34 -12.11 -9.14
C VAL A 80 5.77 -11.65 -7.80
N SER A 81 5.09 -12.58 -7.10
CA SER A 81 5.03 -12.44 -5.65
C SER A 81 6.43 -12.71 -5.17
N ARG A 82 7.15 -11.68 -4.78
CA ARG A 82 8.40 -11.89 -4.09
C ARG A 82 8.06 -12.63 -2.82
N SER A 83 8.40 -13.90 -2.76
CA SER A 83 8.14 -14.76 -1.60
C SER A 83 8.80 -14.24 -0.31
N ASP A 84 9.80 -13.37 -0.47
CA ASP A 84 10.49 -12.64 0.59
C ASP A 84 9.92 -11.23 0.83
N ALA A 85 8.97 -10.78 0.01
CA ALA A 85 8.57 -9.39 -0.07
C ALA A 85 7.06 -9.16 -0.18
N GLY A 86 6.23 -10.20 -0.18
CA GLY A 86 4.77 -10.04 -0.29
C GLY A 86 4.23 -9.08 0.77
N VAL A 87 4.43 -9.40 2.04
CA VAL A 87 4.08 -8.55 3.18
C VAL A 87 5.34 -8.18 3.95
N LEU A 88 5.58 -6.89 4.16
CA LEU A 88 6.83 -6.37 4.69
C LEU A 88 6.65 -5.40 5.84
N LYS A 89 7.51 -5.52 6.83
CA LYS A 89 7.86 -4.44 7.77
C LYS A 89 9.02 -3.65 7.18
N VAL A 90 8.82 -2.36 6.94
CA VAL A 90 9.88 -1.49 6.42
C VAL A 90 10.32 -0.52 7.49
N LEU A 91 11.48 -0.79 8.07
CA LEU A 91 12.00 -0.07 9.21
C LEU A 91 13.12 0.88 8.79
N ASN A 92 13.22 2.00 9.47
CA ASN A 92 14.37 2.89 9.36
C ASN A 92 15.53 2.41 10.26
N SER A 93 16.67 3.10 10.21
CA SER A 93 17.84 2.78 11.03
C SER A 93 17.60 2.83 12.55
N SER A 94 16.51 3.47 13.00
CA SER A 94 16.10 3.51 14.40
C SER A 94 15.10 2.42 14.76
N GLY A 95 14.82 1.47 13.86
CA GLY A 95 13.87 0.36 14.08
C GLY A 95 12.40 0.77 14.08
N ARG A 96 12.07 1.95 13.54
CA ARG A 96 10.69 2.46 13.44
C ARG A 96 10.18 2.38 12.00
N ASP A 97 8.86 2.26 11.85
CA ASP A 97 8.23 2.27 10.52
C ASP A 97 8.69 3.50 9.70
N THR A 98 9.23 3.24 8.52
CA THR A 98 9.79 4.26 7.65
C THR A 98 8.73 5.16 7.04
N TYR A 99 7.58 4.57 6.66
CA TYR A 99 6.53 5.31 5.98
C TYR A 99 5.60 6.00 6.97
N GLY A 100 5.38 7.30 6.79
CA GLY A 100 4.51 8.10 7.63
C GLY A 100 3.05 7.63 7.63
N MET A 101 2.61 6.94 6.57
CA MET A 101 1.29 6.31 6.52
C MET A 101 1.18 5.04 7.38
N LEU A 102 2.29 4.51 7.88
CA LEU A 102 2.31 3.36 8.79
C LEU A 102 2.66 3.78 10.22
N SER A 103 3.56 4.75 10.38
CA SER A 103 4.02 5.19 11.70
C SER A 103 3.06 6.13 12.45
N ARG A 104 2.10 6.75 11.75
CA ARG A 104 1.20 7.76 12.33
C ARG A 104 -0.17 7.23 12.75
N PRO A 105 -0.89 6.44 11.94
CA PRO A 105 -2.23 5.97 12.28
C PRO A 105 -2.20 5.06 13.51
N LYS A 106 -3.22 5.18 14.36
CA LYS A 106 -3.46 4.28 15.50
C LYS A 106 -4.32 3.09 15.10
N VAL A 107 -5.07 3.23 14.02
CA VAL A 107 -5.90 2.15 13.44
C VAL A 107 -5.05 1.17 12.63
N PRO A 108 -5.47 -0.11 12.48
CA PRO A 108 -4.78 -1.07 11.63
C PRO A 108 -4.61 -0.53 10.21
N THR A 109 -3.35 -0.46 9.75
CA THR A 109 -3.04 0.19 8.46
C THR A 109 -2.10 -0.68 7.64
N THR A 110 -2.39 -0.79 6.34
CA THR A 110 -1.46 -1.30 5.33
C THR A 110 -1.27 -0.29 4.20
N LEU A 111 -0.08 -0.28 3.60
CA LEU A 111 0.22 0.44 2.37
C LEU A 111 0.53 -0.61 1.31
N VAL A 112 -0.25 -0.62 0.23
CA VAL A 112 -0.05 -1.55 -0.88
C VAL A 112 0.54 -0.83 -2.08
N GLU A 113 1.65 -1.36 -2.58
CA GLU A 113 2.27 -1.00 -3.86
C GLU A 113 1.79 -2.01 -4.89
N LEU A 114 0.79 -1.62 -5.67
CA LEU A 114 0.05 -2.51 -6.58
C LEU A 114 0.89 -3.01 -7.76
N ALA A 115 1.75 -2.15 -8.29
CA ALA A 115 2.56 -2.41 -9.47
C ALA A 115 3.70 -1.40 -9.55
N TYR A 116 4.70 -1.67 -10.39
CA TYR A 116 5.80 -0.73 -10.66
C TYR A 116 5.52 0.09 -11.91
N ILE A 117 5.21 1.38 -11.76
CA ILE A 117 5.02 2.28 -12.92
C ILE A 117 6.30 2.53 -13.73
N SER A 118 7.46 2.18 -13.19
CA SER A 118 8.75 2.15 -13.90
C SER A 118 8.95 0.90 -14.77
N ASN A 119 8.11 -0.11 -14.66
CA ASN A 119 8.07 -1.28 -15.54
C ASN A 119 7.10 -1.03 -16.69
N THR A 120 7.53 -1.19 -17.93
CA THR A 120 6.73 -0.84 -19.12
C THR A 120 5.43 -1.66 -19.21
N SER A 121 5.49 -2.97 -18.97
CA SER A 121 4.32 -3.85 -19.05
C SER A 121 3.30 -3.49 -17.97
N GLU A 122 3.74 -3.34 -16.73
CA GLU A 122 2.88 -2.94 -15.61
C GLU A 122 2.31 -1.52 -15.82
N SER A 123 3.14 -0.57 -16.26
CA SER A 123 2.70 0.81 -16.53
C SER A 123 1.63 0.88 -17.63
N ASN A 124 1.68 0.00 -18.63
CA ASN A 124 0.63 -0.08 -19.64
C ASN A 124 -0.64 -0.68 -19.08
N LEU A 125 -0.53 -1.74 -18.28
CA LEU A 125 -1.67 -2.39 -17.65
C LEU A 125 -2.42 -1.46 -16.69
N VAL A 126 -1.73 -0.71 -15.87
CA VAL A 126 -2.31 0.25 -14.88
C VAL A 126 -3.26 1.27 -15.52
N LYS A 127 -3.10 1.56 -16.80
CA LYS A 127 -3.98 2.49 -17.55
C LYS A 127 -5.33 1.87 -17.90
N SER A 128 -5.44 0.55 -17.95
CA SER A 128 -6.65 -0.15 -18.37
C SER A 128 -7.76 -0.06 -17.31
N ASP A 129 -9.00 -0.10 -17.75
CA ASP A 129 -10.15 -0.13 -16.84
C ASP A 129 -10.30 -1.52 -16.20
N ASP A 130 -9.94 -2.58 -16.90
CA ASP A 130 -9.94 -3.95 -16.35
C ASP A 130 -9.02 -4.08 -15.15
N TYR A 131 -7.82 -3.50 -15.20
CA TYR A 131 -6.92 -3.45 -14.06
C TYR A 131 -7.54 -2.70 -12.87
N LYS A 132 -8.14 -1.54 -13.12
CA LYS A 132 -8.76 -0.73 -12.05
C LYS A 132 -9.90 -1.49 -11.38
N VAL A 133 -10.74 -2.16 -12.16
CA VAL A 133 -11.85 -2.99 -11.65
C VAL A 133 -11.31 -4.18 -10.87
N ALA A 134 -10.32 -4.88 -11.40
CA ALA A 134 -9.71 -6.03 -10.75
C ALA A 134 -9.11 -5.67 -9.38
N VAL A 135 -8.34 -4.58 -9.32
CA VAL A 135 -7.74 -4.07 -8.07
C VAL A 135 -8.82 -3.63 -7.07
N ALA A 136 -9.83 -2.89 -7.52
CA ALA A 136 -10.91 -2.43 -6.65
C ALA A 136 -11.69 -3.60 -6.04
N SER A 137 -11.99 -4.62 -6.84
CA SER A 137 -12.65 -5.85 -6.38
C SER A 137 -11.79 -6.63 -5.39
N ALA A 138 -10.50 -6.80 -5.69
CA ALA A 138 -9.56 -7.48 -4.81
C ALA A 138 -9.43 -6.79 -3.44
N LEU A 139 -9.33 -5.45 -3.44
CA LEU A 139 -9.26 -4.68 -2.19
C LEU A 139 -10.57 -4.77 -1.39
N ALA A 140 -11.73 -4.78 -2.06
CA ALA A 140 -13.02 -4.95 -1.40
C ALA A 140 -13.10 -6.34 -0.74
N THR A 141 -12.77 -7.41 -1.47
CA THR A 141 -12.72 -8.78 -0.93
C THR A 141 -11.74 -8.90 0.24
N ALA A 142 -10.55 -8.31 0.12
CA ALA A 142 -9.57 -8.30 1.21
C ALA A 142 -10.10 -7.65 2.49
N LEU A 143 -10.81 -6.53 2.35
CA LEU A 143 -11.43 -5.83 3.48
C LEU A 143 -12.60 -6.63 4.08
N GLU A 144 -13.43 -7.26 3.25
CA GLU A 144 -14.51 -8.14 3.72
C GLU A 144 -13.95 -9.31 4.52
N ASN A 145 -12.91 -9.99 4.02
CA ASN A 145 -12.23 -11.09 4.71
C ASN A 145 -11.57 -10.64 6.02
N TYR A 146 -10.98 -9.44 6.01
CA TYR A 146 -10.38 -8.86 7.21
C TYR A 146 -11.41 -8.56 8.30
N LEU A 147 -12.56 -8.00 7.92
CA LEU A 147 -13.62 -7.59 8.85
C LEU A 147 -14.46 -8.79 9.34
N ASN A 148 -14.56 -9.85 8.52
CA ASN A 148 -15.35 -11.05 8.80
C ASN A 148 -14.47 -12.31 8.67
N PRO A 149 -13.48 -12.51 9.53
CA PRO A 149 -12.56 -13.64 9.40
C PRO A 149 -13.31 -14.97 9.55
N VAL A 150 -13.06 -15.88 8.62
CA VAL A 150 -13.68 -17.22 8.62
C VAL A 150 -13.04 -18.14 9.66
N SER A 151 -11.81 -17.90 10.06
CA SER A 151 -11.06 -18.68 11.02
C SER A 151 -10.11 -17.82 11.85
N GLU A 152 -10.09 -18.07 13.17
CA GLU A 152 -9.13 -17.43 14.08
C GLU A 152 -7.73 -18.10 14.03
N THR A 153 -7.60 -19.23 13.32
CA THR A 153 -6.37 -20.03 13.27
C THR A 153 -5.47 -19.71 12.08
N GLU A 154 -5.83 -18.74 11.26
CA GLU A 154 -4.98 -18.33 10.13
C GLU A 154 -3.64 -17.78 10.61
N GLN A 155 -2.55 -18.32 10.03
CA GLN A 155 -1.21 -17.86 10.33
C GLN A 155 -0.75 -16.84 9.30
N PHE A 156 -0.38 -15.65 9.77
CA PHE A 156 0.10 -14.56 8.93
C PHE A 156 1.60 -14.36 9.16
N SER A 157 2.31 -14.04 8.08
CA SER A 157 3.74 -13.82 8.12
C SER A 157 4.14 -12.54 7.39
N SER A 158 5.33 -12.02 7.70
CA SER A 158 5.92 -10.89 7.00
C SER A 158 7.43 -11.01 6.95
N GLY A 159 8.02 -10.52 5.87
CA GLY A 159 9.42 -10.19 5.81
C GLY A 159 9.73 -8.88 6.55
N SER A 160 11.02 -8.54 6.58
CA SER A 160 11.50 -7.26 7.12
C SER A 160 12.57 -6.68 6.20
N ARG A 161 12.50 -5.36 5.99
CA ARG A 161 13.46 -4.62 5.17
C ARG A 161 13.86 -3.35 5.91
N THR A 162 15.14 -3.00 5.86
CA THR A 162 15.61 -1.69 6.34
C THR A 162 15.66 -0.72 5.18
N PHE A 163 14.98 0.40 5.33
CA PHE A 163 14.97 1.47 4.34
C PHE A 163 14.90 2.84 5.02
N ASN A 164 15.85 3.70 4.70
CA ASN A 164 15.80 5.09 5.11
C ASN A 164 15.25 5.89 3.94
N ALA A 165 14.01 6.37 4.07
CA ALA A 165 13.43 7.26 3.08
C ALA A 165 14.32 8.50 2.98
N GLY A 166 14.94 8.70 1.81
CA GLY A 166 15.56 9.98 1.48
C GLY A 166 14.48 11.06 1.39
N VAL A 167 14.86 12.30 1.58
CA VAL A 167 13.99 13.42 1.22
C VAL A 167 13.74 13.33 -0.28
N ALA A 168 12.48 13.13 -0.66
CA ALA A 168 12.13 13.05 -2.08
C ALA A 168 12.51 14.38 -2.75
N PRO A 169 13.38 14.37 -3.76
CA PRO A 169 13.70 15.60 -4.47
C PRO A 169 12.42 16.12 -5.13
N GLY A 170 12.02 17.34 -4.82
CA GLY A 170 10.87 18.01 -5.42
C GLY A 170 9.67 18.30 -4.51
N VAL A 171 9.70 17.88 -3.26
CA VAL A 171 8.62 18.21 -2.29
C VAL A 171 8.59 19.70 -1.95
N SER A 172 9.64 20.46 -2.25
CA SER A 172 9.74 21.90 -1.96
C SER A 172 8.85 22.81 -2.82
N LEU A 173 8.14 22.26 -3.80
CA LEU A 173 7.27 23.06 -4.69
C LEU A 173 5.76 22.89 -4.42
N CYS A 174 5.38 22.04 -3.47
CA CYS A 174 4.00 21.94 -3.01
C CYS A 174 3.85 22.70 -1.70
N SER A 175 3.41 23.96 -1.75
CA SER A 175 2.94 24.65 -0.54
C SER A 175 1.58 24.07 -0.16
N ASP A 176 1.46 23.61 1.09
CA ASP A 176 0.16 23.24 1.62
C ASP A 176 -0.74 24.46 1.64
N PRO A 177 -1.98 24.38 1.09
CA PRO A 177 -2.92 25.48 1.26
C PRO A 177 -3.26 25.61 2.74
N THR A 178 -3.30 26.83 3.24
CA THR A 178 -3.90 27.13 4.54
C THR A 178 -5.35 26.67 4.52
N LEU A 179 -5.70 25.74 5.40
CA LEU A 179 -7.09 25.38 5.63
C LEU A 179 -7.72 26.53 6.42
N GLU A 180 -8.60 27.31 5.78
CA GLU A 180 -9.53 28.22 6.43
C GLU A 180 -10.75 27.46 6.95
#